data_abb4ca3f5baf17d4803509a1498c2d83
#
_entry.id   abb4ca3f5baf17d4803509a1498c2d83
#
_cell.length_a   1.000
_cell.length_b   1.000
_cell.length_c   1.000
_cell.angle_alpha   90.00
_cell.angle_beta   90.00
_cell.angle_gamma   90.00
#
_symmetry.space_group_name_H-M   'P 1'
#
loop_
_entity.id
_entity.type
_entity.pdbx_description
1 polymer ?
#
loop_
_entity_poly.entity_id
_entity_poly.type
_entity_poly.pdbx_seq_one_letter_code
_entity_poly.pdbx_strand_id
1 'polypeptide(L)'
;MKKARRIKAGVLAFTAVVSVAVTSVPVYAVEDSPVVYDLKAEQKNQENLEYDQAALDLLKYCNKDDFKTWDQSLAPMNDAQAQEIKTFVDDQIVKGETEDYKKARLIYDWITKNVRYAGSNDTDIGLAPYDVFTKKVAVCGGYSNLYKAMLNAAGIPAIYVIGWAGGQGHAWNLVYADGKWFYSDTTWGVSNPNYYFAPDVKDFSGSHKTQDLVQVRLEGANNTQIGFSNGIAVVGVKDGITEVKIPEKFNDLDIVSVSSDIFNSTLKTLDISKRVTHIDTQLVSNAVSLQEIRVAEENTAYASVDGVLFTKDLKEILCYPAARTDESFTLPKETEKYDEKETFVCEKLKDIHVEEGNSKYSSYDGCIYNKEKTLLLTIPEAKTEVKVPGTVVLDNTTFNSRSNITKIELEEGITTVM
;
A
#
# COMPACT_ATOMS: atom_id res chain seq x y z
N MET A 1 -18.87 33.94 14.44
CA MET A 1 -18.40 33.64 13.09
C MET A 1 -17.09 32.85 13.21
N LYS A 2 -17.17 31.52 13.29
CA LYS A 2 -15.99 30.63 13.38
C LYS A 2 -15.57 30.22 11.96
N LYS A 3 -14.32 30.52 11.60
CA LYS A 3 -13.72 30.14 10.32
C LYS A 3 -13.50 28.62 10.30
N ALA A 4 -14.20 27.94 9.44
CA ALA A 4 -13.90 26.55 9.11
C ALA A 4 -12.51 26.47 8.43
N ARG A 5 -11.58 25.77 9.06
CA ARG A 5 -10.33 25.36 8.43
C ARG A 5 -10.65 24.17 7.50
N ARG A 6 -10.60 24.39 6.22
CA ARG A 6 -10.54 23.31 5.23
C ARG A 6 -9.22 22.56 5.41
N ILE A 7 -9.29 21.34 5.88
CA ILE A 7 -8.19 20.38 5.78
C ILE A 7 -8.17 19.95 4.31
N LYS A 8 -7.13 20.34 3.60
CA LYS A 8 -6.84 19.77 2.28
C LYS A 8 -6.41 18.32 2.51
N ALA A 9 -7.15 17.37 1.96
CA ALA A 9 -6.69 16.01 1.80
C ALA A 9 -5.40 16.06 0.97
N GLY A 10 -4.26 15.87 1.63
CA GLY A 10 -3.00 15.67 0.95
C GLY A 10 -2.98 14.23 0.49
N VAL A 11 -2.95 14.04 -0.83
CA VAL A 11 -2.53 12.77 -1.42
C VAL A 11 -1.10 12.53 -0.91
N LEU A 12 -0.94 11.59 0.01
CA LEU A 12 0.36 11.07 0.37
C LEU A 12 0.85 10.22 -0.83
N ALA A 13 1.48 10.91 -1.78
CA ALA A 13 2.41 10.22 -2.64
C ALA A 13 3.47 9.59 -1.72
N PHE A 14 3.61 8.28 -1.76
CA PHE A 14 4.73 7.58 -1.16
C PHE A 14 6.01 8.14 -1.77
N THR A 15 6.54 9.21 -1.18
CA THR A 15 7.92 9.58 -1.35
C THR A 15 8.71 8.62 -0.47
N ALA A 16 9.03 7.44 -1.01
CA ALA A 16 10.19 6.73 -0.53
C ALA A 16 11.37 7.70 -0.73
N VAL A 17 11.76 8.38 0.35
CA VAL A 17 13.04 9.09 0.40
C VAL A 17 14.10 8.00 0.41
N VAL A 18 14.45 7.54 -0.79
CA VAL A 18 15.60 6.69 -1.00
C VAL A 18 16.82 7.58 -0.79
N SER A 19 17.43 7.48 0.38
CA SER A 19 18.79 7.97 0.58
C SER A 19 19.69 7.17 -0.35
N VAL A 20 19.95 7.70 -1.53
CA VAL A 20 20.85 7.09 -2.51
C VAL A 20 22.28 7.28 -2.00
N ALA A 21 22.80 6.25 -1.34
CA ALA A 21 24.25 6.08 -1.30
C ALA A 21 24.70 5.73 -2.72
N VAL A 22 25.33 6.68 -3.38
CA VAL A 22 25.93 6.46 -4.70
C VAL A 22 27.12 5.51 -4.50
N THR A 23 26.85 4.20 -4.69
CA THR A 23 27.93 3.28 -4.99
C THR A 23 28.02 3.16 -6.50
N SER A 24 29.21 3.41 -7.03
CA SER A 24 29.58 3.27 -8.43
C SER A 24 29.04 1.97 -9.02
N VAL A 25 28.36 2.06 -10.17
CA VAL A 25 27.93 0.90 -10.96
C VAL A 25 29.17 0.06 -11.26
N PRO A 26 29.24 -1.21 -10.86
CA PRO A 26 30.36 -2.04 -11.22
C PRO A 26 30.28 -2.35 -12.73
N VAL A 27 31.31 -1.94 -13.46
CA VAL A 27 31.56 -2.45 -14.79
C VAL A 27 32.04 -3.89 -14.63
N TYR A 28 31.17 -4.86 -14.96
CA TYR A 28 31.57 -6.27 -14.97
C TYR A 28 32.43 -6.52 -16.19
N ALA A 29 33.73 -6.68 -15.95
CA ALA A 29 34.63 -7.38 -16.86
C ALA A 29 34.31 -8.89 -16.78
N VAL A 30 34.05 -9.50 -17.92
CA VAL A 30 33.90 -10.95 -18.02
C VAL A 30 35.30 -11.58 -17.82
N GLU A 31 35.61 -12.03 -16.61
CA GLU A 31 36.68 -12.98 -16.36
C GLU A 31 36.07 -14.38 -16.19
N ASP A 32 36.68 -15.35 -16.86
CA ASP A 32 36.39 -16.80 -16.73
C ASP A 32 36.70 -17.25 -15.28
N SER A 33 35.75 -17.06 -14.38
CA SER A 33 35.75 -17.62 -13.05
C SER A 33 34.89 -18.88 -13.01
N PRO A 34 35.28 -19.93 -12.27
CA PRO A 34 34.46 -21.12 -12.15
C PRO A 34 33.08 -20.75 -11.59
N VAL A 35 32.01 -21.22 -12.23
CA VAL A 35 30.65 -21.01 -11.82
C VAL A 35 30.45 -21.65 -10.44
N VAL A 36 30.51 -20.83 -9.39
CA VAL A 36 30.12 -21.26 -8.04
C VAL A 36 28.61 -21.22 -8.01
N TYR A 37 27.96 -22.37 -7.97
CA TYR A 37 26.54 -22.50 -7.78
C TYR A 37 26.15 -21.98 -6.39
N ASP A 38 25.56 -20.80 -6.34
CA ASP A 38 24.98 -20.26 -5.11
C ASP A 38 23.48 -20.69 -5.02
N LEU A 39 23.23 -21.76 -4.27
CA LEU A 39 21.90 -22.31 -4.04
C LEU A 39 20.91 -21.28 -3.47
N LYS A 40 21.37 -20.26 -2.73
CA LYS A 40 20.51 -19.19 -2.22
C LYS A 40 20.12 -18.20 -3.31
N ALA A 41 21.03 -17.90 -4.22
CA ALA A 41 20.75 -17.06 -5.39
C ALA A 41 19.76 -17.76 -6.33
N GLU A 42 19.90 -19.07 -6.53
CA GLU A 42 18.99 -19.85 -7.36
C GLU A 42 17.57 -19.94 -6.76
N GLN A 43 17.45 -20.14 -5.44
CA GLN A 43 16.17 -20.09 -4.73
C GLN A 43 15.48 -18.73 -4.84
N LYS A 44 16.25 -17.64 -4.67
CA LYS A 44 15.74 -16.27 -4.82
C LYS A 44 15.28 -15.96 -6.25
N ASN A 45 16.02 -16.42 -7.24
CA ASN A 45 15.65 -16.26 -8.65
C ASN A 45 14.38 -17.03 -8.99
N GLN A 46 14.19 -18.22 -8.42
CA GLN A 46 12.96 -19.00 -8.59
C GLN A 46 11.74 -18.29 -7.97
N GLU A 47 11.90 -17.76 -6.76
CA GLU A 47 10.85 -16.97 -6.10
C GLU A 47 10.47 -15.74 -6.94
N ASN A 48 11.44 -14.97 -7.42
CA ASN A 48 11.16 -13.82 -8.28
C ASN A 48 10.41 -14.22 -9.56
N LEU A 49 10.79 -15.33 -10.19
CA LEU A 49 10.13 -15.84 -11.39
C LEU A 49 8.65 -16.19 -11.13
N GLU A 50 8.33 -16.75 -9.96
CA GLU A 50 6.96 -17.05 -9.57
C GLU A 50 6.11 -15.77 -9.47
N TYR A 51 6.65 -14.68 -8.90
CA TYR A 51 5.97 -13.39 -8.83
C TYR A 51 5.79 -12.77 -10.22
N ASP A 52 6.83 -12.76 -11.04
CA ASP A 52 6.78 -12.16 -12.36
C ASP A 52 5.85 -12.94 -13.30
N GLN A 53 5.84 -14.27 -13.20
CA GLN A 53 4.92 -15.11 -13.95
C GLN A 53 3.48 -14.92 -13.50
N ALA A 54 3.23 -14.83 -12.19
CA ALA A 54 1.91 -14.56 -11.63
C ALA A 54 1.37 -13.19 -12.10
N ALA A 55 2.24 -12.16 -12.18
CA ALA A 55 1.87 -10.87 -12.74
C ALA A 55 1.41 -10.97 -14.20
N LEU A 56 2.16 -11.68 -15.04
CA LEU A 56 1.81 -11.89 -16.44
C LEU A 56 0.54 -12.73 -16.60
N ASP A 57 0.34 -13.72 -15.74
CA ASP A 57 -0.86 -14.57 -15.77
C ASP A 57 -2.10 -13.78 -15.36
N LEU A 58 -1.99 -12.88 -14.38
CA LEU A 58 -3.07 -11.99 -14.00
C LEU A 58 -3.53 -11.11 -15.17
N LEU A 59 -2.60 -10.58 -15.95
CA LEU A 59 -2.90 -9.67 -17.05
C LEU A 59 -3.65 -10.33 -18.21
N LYS A 60 -3.69 -11.66 -18.29
CA LYS A 60 -4.53 -12.40 -19.26
C LYS A 60 -6.02 -12.16 -19.04
N TYR A 61 -6.42 -11.79 -17.82
CA TYR A 61 -7.80 -11.55 -17.41
C TYR A 61 -8.19 -10.07 -17.36
N CYS A 62 -7.23 -9.17 -17.61
CA CYS A 62 -7.46 -7.74 -17.65
C CYS A 62 -7.83 -7.29 -19.06
N ASN A 63 -8.71 -6.29 -19.17
CA ASN A 63 -8.92 -5.60 -20.43
C ASN A 63 -7.71 -4.69 -20.69
N LYS A 64 -6.90 -5.06 -21.69
CA LYS A 64 -5.69 -4.30 -22.05
C LYS A 64 -5.96 -2.84 -22.41
N ASP A 65 -7.16 -2.54 -22.91
CA ASP A 65 -7.51 -1.18 -23.35
C ASP A 65 -7.63 -0.19 -22.18
N ASP A 66 -7.84 -0.69 -20.95
CA ASP A 66 -7.85 0.13 -19.74
C ASP A 66 -6.47 0.73 -19.43
N PHE A 67 -5.41 0.16 -19.99
CA PHE A 67 -4.03 0.60 -19.79
C PHE A 67 -3.47 1.50 -20.92
N LYS A 68 -4.34 1.97 -21.82
CA LYS A 68 -3.98 2.92 -22.89
C LYS A 68 -4.07 4.37 -22.47
N THR A 69 -4.60 4.65 -21.28
CA THR A 69 -4.79 6.00 -20.78
C THR A 69 -3.86 6.30 -19.61
N TRP A 70 -3.40 7.55 -19.56
CA TRP A 70 -2.60 8.02 -18.44
C TRP A 70 -3.48 8.17 -17.19
N ASP A 71 -3.01 7.64 -16.07
CA ASP A 71 -3.68 7.80 -14.77
C ASP A 71 -3.06 8.96 -13.98
N GLN A 72 -3.87 9.96 -13.67
CA GLN A 72 -3.45 11.14 -12.91
C GLN A 72 -2.99 10.82 -11.49
N SER A 73 -3.35 9.65 -10.95
CA SER A 73 -2.92 9.20 -9.63
C SER A 73 -1.43 8.83 -9.57
N LEU A 74 -0.81 8.48 -10.69
CA LEU A 74 0.63 8.21 -10.77
C LEU A 74 1.45 9.49 -10.64
N ALA A 75 1.12 10.49 -11.45
CA ALA A 75 1.72 11.80 -11.42
C ALA A 75 0.87 12.77 -12.27
N PRO A 76 0.72 14.04 -11.88
CA PRO A 76 -0.15 14.96 -12.60
C PRO A 76 0.40 15.29 -13.99
N MET A 77 -0.50 15.30 -14.98
CA MET A 77 -0.24 15.78 -16.33
C MET A 77 -1.54 16.37 -16.90
N ASN A 78 -1.52 17.63 -17.35
CA ASN A 78 -2.70 18.24 -17.94
C ASN A 78 -2.82 17.90 -19.44
N ASP A 79 -3.99 18.21 -20.03
CA ASP A 79 -4.29 17.86 -21.42
C ASP A 79 -3.33 18.50 -22.43
N ALA A 80 -2.87 19.72 -22.18
CA ALA A 80 -1.91 20.39 -23.07
C ALA A 80 -0.54 19.70 -23.06
N GLN A 81 -0.08 19.28 -21.88
CA GLN A 81 1.16 18.51 -21.71
C GLN A 81 1.05 17.13 -22.36
N ALA A 82 -0.09 16.46 -22.19
CA ALA A 82 -0.35 15.17 -22.82
C ALA A 82 -0.37 15.28 -24.35
N GLN A 83 -0.99 16.34 -24.87
CA GLN A 83 -1.04 16.61 -26.31
C GLN A 83 0.35 16.94 -26.88
N GLU A 84 1.20 17.67 -26.17
CA GLU A 84 2.58 17.96 -26.59
C GLU A 84 3.40 16.67 -26.68
N ILE A 85 3.34 15.80 -25.64
CA ILE A 85 4.00 14.48 -25.68
C ILE A 85 3.48 13.67 -26.88
N LYS A 86 2.14 13.65 -27.10
CA LYS A 86 1.55 12.90 -28.20
C LYS A 86 2.05 13.39 -29.55
N THR A 87 2.02 14.69 -29.80
CA THR A 87 2.50 15.29 -31.05
C THR A 87 3.98 14.94 -31.27
N PHE A 88 4.79 15.03 -30.21
CA PHE A 88 6.20 14.70 -30.30
C PHE A 88 6.43 13.21 -30.62
N VAL A 89 5.67 12.29 -29.99
CA VAL A 89 5.76 10.85 -30.25
C VAL A 89 5.38 10.56 -31.69
N ASP A 90 4.26 11.09 -32.18
CA ASP A 90 3.75 10.83 -33.52
C ASP A 90 4.70 11.37 -34.60
N ASP A 91 5.17 12.61 -34.47
CA ASP A 91 5.91 13.32 -35.51
C ASP A 91 7.42 13.04 -35.48
N GLN A 92 8.00 12.80 -34.31
CA GLN A 92 9.44 12.70 -34.17
C GLN A 92 9.96 11.30 -33.88
N ILE A 93 9.15 10.42 -33.23
CA ILE A 93 9.61 9.10 -32.83
C ILE A 93 9.05 8.01 -33.75
N VAL A 94 7.73 7.85 -33.80
CA VAL A 94 7.13 6.70 -34.52
C VAL A 94 6.94 6.93 -36.01
N LYS A 95 6.76 8.16 -36.46
CA LYS A 95 6.76 8.59 -37.90
C LYS A 95 6.05 7.63 -38.86
N GLY A 96 4.84 7.20 -38.52
CA GLY A 96 4.05 6.32 -39.38
C GLY A 96 4.38 4.84 -39.26
N GLU A 97 5.19 4.42 -38.28
CA GLU A 97 5.33 3.02 -37.92
C GLU A 97 3.97 2.48 -37.43
N THR A 98 3.58 1.31 -37.90
CA THR A 98 2.27 0.69 -37.63
C THR A 98 2.32 -0.44 -36.62
N GLU A 99 3.47 -1.11 -36.46
CA GLU A 99 3.65 -2.24 -35.58
C GLU A 99 3.92 -1.77 -34.14
N ASP A 100 3.05 -2.14 -33.20
CA ASP A 100 3.11 -1.65 -31.82
C ASP A 100 4.43 -2.03 -31.12
N TYR A 101 4.97 -3.21 -31.36
CA TYR A 101 6.27 -3.61 -30.82
C TYR A 101 7.40 -2.71 -31.29
N LYS A 102 7.41 -2.33 -32.57
CA LYS A 102 8.41 -1.42 -33.12
C LYS A 102 8.25 0.00 -32.59
N LYS A 103 7.00 0.50 -32.49
CA LYS A 103 6.75 1.80 -31.84
C LYS A 103 7.26 1.80 -30.39
N ALA A 104 6.95 0.76 -29.62
CA ALA A 104 7.41 0.64 -28.25
C ALA A 104 8.95 0.64 -28.17
N ARG A 105 9.63 -0.04 -29.09
CA ARG A 105 11.10 -0.04 -29.17
C ARG A 105 11.65 1.33 -29.53
N LEU A 106 11.07 2.04 -30.50
CA LEU A 106 11.50 3.39 -30.85
C LEU A 106 11.39 4.38 -29.70
N ILE A 107 10.28 4.32 -28.95
CA ILE A 107 10.06 5.15 -27.75
C ILE A 107 11.07 4.79 -26.66
N TYR A 108 11.29 3.51 -26.41
CA TYR A 108 12.29 3.01 -25.46
C TYR A 108 13.70 3.54 -25.81
N ASP A 109 14.12 3.39 -27.05
CA ASP A 109 15.42 3.84 -27.55
C ASP A 109 15.59 5.35 -27.42
N TRP A 110 14.51 6.10 -27.65
CA TRP A 110 14.56 7.55 -27.47
C TRP A 110 14.77 7.92 -25.99
N ILE A 111 14.02 7.30 -25.05
CA ILE A 111 14.15 7.59 -23.62
C ILE A 111 15.55 7.23 -23.14
N THR A 112 16.04 6.04 -23.43
CA THR A 112 17.35 5.56 -22.97
C THR A 112 18.51 6.39 -23.49
N LYS A 113 18.34 7.07 -24.64
CA LYS A 113 19.36 7.96 -25.24
C LYS A 113 19.26 9.40 -24.77
N ASN A 114 18.07 9.87 -24.39
CA ASN A 114 17.83 11.29 -24.17
C ASN A 114 17.56 11.67 -22.71
N VAL A 115 17.28 10.71 -21.85
CA VAL A 115 17.07 10.92 -20.41
C VAL A 115 18.28 10.37 -19.67
N ARG A 116 18.89 11.17 -18.79
CA ARG A 116 19.96 10.72 -17.92
C ARG A 116 19.46 10.40 -16.52
N TYR A 117 20.08 9.45 -15.86
CA TYR A 117 19.78 9.15 -14.46
C TYR A 117 20.28 10.28 -13.54
N ALA A 118 19.46 10.66 -12.56
CA ALA A 118 19.78 11.74 -11.64
C ALA A 118 20.97 11.34 -10.73
N GLY A 119 21.93 12.20 -10.60
CA GLY A 119 23.05 12.07 -9.66
C GLY A 119 22.75 12.77 -8.32
N SER A 120 23.67 12.62 -7.36
CA SER A 120 23.53 13.17 -6.00
C SER A 120 23.43 14.71 -5.95
N ASN A 121 23.89 15.39 -6.98
CA ASN A 121 23.90 16.86 -7.05
C ASN A 121 22.68 17.44 -7.81
N ASP A 122 21.83 16.59 -8.37
CA ASP A 122 20.64 17.04 -9.07
C ASP A 122 19.56 17.41 -8.06
N THR A 123 19.05 18.64 -8.16
CA THR A 123 18.00 19.16 -7.27
C THR A 123 16.66 19.31 -7.99
N ASP A 124 16.64 19.30 -9.32
CA ASP A 124 15.44 19.43 -10.15
C ASP A 124 15.21 18.14 -10.95
N ILE A 125 14.76 17.10 -10.25
CA ILE A 125 14.55 15.77 -10.81
C ILE A 125 13.10 15.63 -11.24
N GLY A 126 12.86 15.19 -12.49
CA GLY A 126 11.53 14.90 -13.01
C GLY A 126 10.96 13.59 -12.44
N LEU A 127 9.70 13.63 -11.99
CA LEU A 127 8.92 12.43 -11.67
C LEU A 127 7.68 12.33 -12.58
N ALA A 128 6.94 13.43 -12.74
CA ALA A 128 5.82 13.48 -13.68
C ALA A 128 6.32 13.33 -15.14
N PRO A 129 5.54 12.69 -16.03
CA PRO A 129 5.98 12.44 -17.40
C PRO A 129 6.46 13.69 -18.13
N TYR A 130 5.71 14.78 -18.01
CA TYR A 130 6.04 16.03 -18.69
C TYR A 130 7.30 16.68 -18.11
N ASP A 131 7.53 16.59 -16.81
CA ASP A 131 8.77 17.07 -16.20
C ASP A 131 10.00 16.30 -16.73
N VAL A 132 9.89 14.97 -16.80
CA VAL A 132 10.98 14.14 -17.36
C VAL A 132 11.16 14.44 -18.85
N PHE A 133 10.07 14.60 -19.59
CA PHE A 133 10.09 14.94 -21.01
C PHE A 133 10.82 16.24 -21.28
N THR A 134 10.65 17.25 -20.43
CA THR A 134 11.28 18.57 -20.60
C THR A 134 12.68 18.65 -19.99
N LYS A 135 12.87 18.15 -18.78
CA LYS A 135 14.12 18.25 -18.01
C LYS A 135 15.18 17.23 -18.44
N LYS A 136 14.78 16.07 -18.98
CA LYS A 136 15.66 14.97 -19.40
C LYS A 136 16.51 14.40 -18.25
N VAL A 137 16.06 14.52 -17.01
CA VAL A 137 16.70 14.02 -15.79
C VAL A 137 15.67 13.37 -14.91
N ALA A 138 15.86 12.10 -14.53
CA ALA A 138 14.92 11.37 -13.70
C ALA A 138 15.61 10.25 -12.91
N VAL A 139 14.90 9.73 -11.90
CA VAL A 139 15.14 8.42 -11.28
C VAL A 139 14.22 7.38 -11.93
N CYS A 140 14.33 6.11 -11.51
CA CYS A 140 13.58 4.98 -12.11
C CYS A 140 12.07 5.26 -12.26
N GLY A 141 11.42 5.83 -11.24
CA GLY A 141 10.02 6.20 -11.31
C GLY A 141 9.68 7.18 -12.44
N GLY A 142 10.52 8.20 -12.64
CA GLY A 142 10.34 9.15 -13.74
C GLY A 142 10.55 8.53 -15.11
N TYR A 143 11.55 7.67 -15.27
CA TYR A 143 11.77 6.90 -16.50
C TYR A 143 10.53 6.07 -16.86
N SER A 144 10.02 5.31 -15.91
CA SER A 144 8.86 4.44 -16.12
C SER A 144 7.57 5.24 -16.38
N ASN A 145 7.39 6.38 -15.71
CA ASN A 145 6.27 7.29 -15.93
C ASN A 145 6.31 7.89 -17.36
N LEU A 146 7.46 8.38 -17.78
CA LEU A 146 7.59 8.93 -19.14
C LEU A 146 7.35 7.84 -20.20
N TYR A 147 7.93 6.66 -20.01
CA TYR A 147 7.74 5.57 -20.95
C TYR A 147 6.27 5.17 -21.09
N LYS A 148 5.56 4.97 -19.96
CA LYS A 148 4.12 4.70 -19.99
C LYS A 148 3.34 5.80 -20.70
N ALA A 149 3.61 7.08 -20.41
CA ALA A 149 2.91 8.20 -21.03
C ALA A 149 3.13 8.27 -22.56
N MET A 150 4.36 8.05 -23.02
CA MET A 150 4.67 8.03 -24.44
C MET A 150 4.09 6.81 -25.17
N LEU A 151 4.08 5.65 -24.52
CA LEU A 151 3.40 4.44 -25.04
C LEU A 151 1.89 4.67 -25.17
N ASN A 152 1.24 5.23 -24.14
CA ASN A 152 -0.19 5.55 -24.18
C ASN A 152 -0.50 6.58 -25.26
N ALA A 153 0.38 7.58 -25.46
CA ALA A 153 0.26 8.55 -26.56
C ALA A 153 0.29 7.89 -27.94
N ALA A 154 1.04 6.79 -28.10
CA ALA A 154 1.08 5.97 -29.30
C ALA A 154 -0.05 4.92 -29.37
N GLY A 155 -0.98 4.88 -28.41
CA GLY A 155 -2.08 3.92 -28.32
C GLY A 155 -1.69 2.54 -27.80
N ILE A 156 -0.50 2.39 -27.22
CA ILE A 156 0.05 1.14 -26.71
C ILE A 156 -0.28 1.01 -25.23
N PRO A 157 -0.93 -0.11 -24.80
CA PRO A 157 -1.18 -0.38 -23.38
C PRO A 157 0.13 -0.56 -22.61
N ALA A 158 0.24 0.11 -21.47
CA ALA A 158 1.41 -0.01 -20.60
C ALA A 158 1.03 0.15 -19.12
N ILE A 159 1.70 -0.60 -18.28
CA ILE A 159 1.50 -0.61 -16.82
C ILE A 159 2.79 -0.16 -16.15
N TYR A 160 2.68 0.66 -15.13
CA TYR A 160 3.76 1.01 -14.22
C TYR A 160 3.92 -0.10 -13.19
N VAL A 161 5.12 -0.63 -13.04
CA VAL A 161 5.44 -1.73 -12.13
C VAL A 161 6.39 -1.24 -11.05
N ILE A 162 6.09 -1.57 -9.80
CA ILE A 162 6.94 -1.35 -8.64
C ILE A 162 7.47 -2.69 -8.16
N GLY A 163 8.72 -2.71 -7.72
CA GLY A 163 9.31 -3.89 -7.14
C GLY A 163 10.75 -3.66 -6.67
N TRP A 164 11.51 -4.71 -6.68
CA TRP A 164 12.92 -4.72 -6.25
C TRP A 164 13.82 -5.12 -7.40
N ALA A 165 14.88 -4.37 -7.63
CA ALA A 165 15.93 -4.73 -8.57
C ALA A 165 17.31 -4.40 -8.01
N GLY A 166 18.27 -5.30 -8.14
CA GLY A 166 19.60 -5.11 -7.59
C GLY A 166 19.63 -4.88 -6.07
N GLY A 167 18.63 -5.35 -5.34
CA GLY A 167 18.51 -5.17 -3.87
C GLY A 167 17.93 -3.81 -3.42
N GLN A 168 17.38 -3.01 -4.36
CA GLN A 168 16.80 -1.71 -4.08
C GLN A 168 15.38 -1.62 -4.64
N GLY A 169 14.53 -0.74 -4.06
CA GLY A 169 13.25 -0.38 -4.63
C GLY A 169 13.44 0.19 -6.04
N HIS A 170 12.67 -0.31 -7.00
CA HIS A 170 12.81 0.04 -8.40
C HIS A 170 11.46 0.09 -9.12
N ALA A 171 11.41 0.77 -10.27
CA ALA A 171 10.24 0.87 -11.11
C ALA A 171 10.59 0.62 -12.57
N TRP A 172 9.69 -0.09 -13.28
CA TRP A 172 9.78 -0.42 -14.70
C TRP A 172 8.39 -0.51 -15.32
N ASN A 173 8.25 -1.12 -16.49
CA ASN A 173 6.97 -1.23 -17.16
C ASN A 173 6.68 -2.66 -17.64
N LEU A 174 5.40 -3.00 -17.70
CA LEU A 174 4.85 -4.01 -18.55
C LEU A 174 4.20 -3.32 -19.75
N VAL A 175 4.46 -3.83 -20.95
CA VAL A 175 4.02 -3.27 -22.23
C VAL A 175 3.27 -4.36 -23.00
N TYR A 176 2.13 -4.02 -23.58
CA TYR A 176 1.37 -4.95 -24.45
C TYR A 176 1.57 -4.57 -25.91
N ALA A 177 2.21 -5.46 -26.66
CA ALA A 177 2.29 -5.35 -28.12
C ALA A 177 2.30 -6.72 -28.74
N ASP A 178 1.80 -6.82 -29.98
CA ASP A 178 1.74 -8.05 -30.78
C ASP A 178 1.14 -9.24 -30.05
N GLY A 179 0.08 -8.98 -29.29
CA GLY A 179 -0.72 -10.01 -28.62
C GLY A 179 -0.21 -10.50 -27.27
N LYS A 180 0.86 -9.92 -26.71
CA LYS A 180 1.45 -10.35 -25.43
C LYS A 180 1.94 -9.18 -24.56
N TRP A 181 1.97 -9.42 -23.27
CA TRP A 181 2.68 -8.56 -22.31
C TRP A 181 4.15 -8.95 -22.24
N PHE A 182 5.02 -7.95 -22.07
CA PHE A 182 6.45 -8.15 -21.81
C PHE A 182 6.99 -7.07 -20.88
N TYR A 183 8.01 -7.40 -20.12
CA TYR A 183 8.73 -6.47 -19.26
C TYR A 183 9.63 -5.54 -20.08
N SER A 184 9.81 -4.31 -19.60
CA SER A 184 10.72 -3.34 -20.19
C SER A 184 11.21 -2.36 -19.11
N ASP A 185 12.52 -2.25 -18.95
CA ASP A 185 13.15 -1.32 -18.02
C ASP A 185 13.98 -0.28 -18.76
N THR A 186 13.43 0.94 -18.88
CA THR A 186 14.11 2.07 -19.52
C THR A 186 15.27 2.63 -18.68
N THR A 187 15.28 2.41 -17.37
CA THR A 187 16.34 2.88 -16.48
C THR A 187 17.64 2.09 -16.67
N TRP A 188 17.58 0.78 -16.52
CA TRP A 188 18.72 -0.08 -16.74
C TRP A 188 19.06 -0.23 -18.21
N GLY A 189 18.07 0.01 -19.06
CA GLY A 189 18.24 0.11 -20.50
C GLY A 189 19.20 1.19 -20.99
N VAL A 190 19.47 2.22 -20.18
CA VAL A 190 20.54 3.19 -20.48
C VAL A 190 21.88 2.51 -20.65
N SER A 191 22.17 1.50 -19.83
CA SER A 191 23.43 0.76 -19.87
C SER A 191 23.41 -0.42 -20.84
N ASN A 192 22.25 -1.11 -20.99
CA ASN A 192 22.10 -2.26 -21.86
C ASN A 192 20.71 -2.31 -22.55
N PRO A 193 20.50 -1.48 -23.59
CA PRO A 193 19.17 -1.29 -24.20
C PRO A 193 18.63 -2.55 -24.89
N ASN A 194 19.45 -3.47 -25.28
CA ASN A 194 19.01 -4.71 -25.94
C ASN A 194 18.59 -5.76 -24.92
N TYR A 195 19.15 -5.74 -23.73
CA TYR A 195 18.81 -6.71 -22.67
C TYR A 195 17.51 -6.35 -21.94
N TYR A 196 17.29 -5.06 -21.66
CA TYR A 196 16.14 -4.61 -20.86
C TYR A 196 14.88 -4.20 -21.65
N PHE A 197 14.86 -4.45 -22.97
CA PHE A 197 13.67 -4.32 -23.80
C PHE A 197 13.14 -5.71 -24.16
N ALA A 198 11.98 -6.08 -23.64
CA ALA A 198 11.34 -7.39 -23.84
C ALA A 198 12.26 -8.59 -23.53
N PRO A 199 12.93 -8.61 -22.38
CA PRO A 199 13.76 -9.75 -21.97
C PRO A 199 12.92 -11.01 -21.79
N ASP A 200 13.55 -12.17 -21.82
CA ASP A 200 12.94 -13.39 -21.30
C ASP A 200 12.60 -13.21 -19.81
N VAL A 201 11.44 -13.70 -19.40
CA VAL A 201 10.94 -13.50 -18.02
C VAL A 201 11.89 -14.13 -17.00
N LYS A 202 12.43 -15.29 -17.29
CA LYS A 202 13.38 -15.98 -16.41
C LYS A 202 14.67 -15.18 -16.23
N ASP A 203 15.17 -14.58 -17.30
CA ASP A 203 16.39 -13.76 -17.25
C ASP A 203 16.11 -12.44 -16.48
N PHE A 204 14.95 -11.82 -16.74
CA PHE A 204 14.54 -10.59 -16.04
C PHE A 204 14.37 -10.82 -14.54
N SER A 205 13.72 -11.90 -14.13
CA SER A 205 13.51 -12.30 -12.74
C SER A 205 14.80 -12.59 -11.98
N GLY A 206 15.90 -12.85 -12.70
CA GLY A 206 17.23 -12.99 -12.09
C GLY A 206 17.70 -11.73 -11.35
N SER A 207 17.23 -10.55 -11.74
CA SER A 207 17.59 -9.27 -11.15
C SER A 207 16.41 -8.44 -10.65
N HIS A 208 15.18 -8.74 -11.07
CA HIS A 208 13.96 -8.04 -10.74
C HIS A 208 12.98 -8.94 -9.99
N LYS A 209 12.17 -8.35 -9.13
CA LYS A 209 11.03 -9.00 -8.45
C LYS A 209 9.86 -8.06 -8.47
N THR A 210 8.80 -8.39 -9.22
CA THR A 210 7.56 -7.62 -9.24
C THR A 210 6.90 -7.66 -7.86
N GLN A 211 6.55 -6.48 -7.33
CA GLN A 211 5.83 -6.32 -6.08
C GLN A 211 4.41 -5.80 -6.31
N ASP A 212 4.24 -4.83 -7.20
CA ASP A 212 2.95 -4.20 -7.45
C ASP A 212 2.81 -3.81 -8.93
N LEU A 213 1.61 -4.05 -9.47
CA LEU A 213 1.16 -3.57 -10.78
C LEU A 213 0.22 -2.39 -10.54
N VAL A 214 0.74 -1.18 -10.62
CA VAL A 214 -0.03 0.02 -10.33
C VAL A 214 -1.17 0.15 -11.35
N GLN A 215 -2.40 0.34 -10.86
CA GLN A 215 -3.63 0.53 -11.65
C GLN A 215 -4.26 -0.74 -12.27
N VAL A 216 -3.79 -1.93 -11.98
CA VAL A 216 -4.49 -3.14 -12.38
C VAL A 216 -5.76 -3.30 -11.56
N ARG A 217 -6.90 -2.94 -12.14
CA ARG A 217 -8.23 -3.10 -11.55
C ARG A 217 -8.93 -4.28 -12.20
N LEU A 218 -9.48 -5.16 -11.38
CA LEU A 218 -10.22 -6.32 -11.87
C LEU A 218 -11.71 -6.09 -11.67
N GLU A 219 -12.40 -5.78 -12.75
CA GLU A 219 -13.86 -5.84 -12.78
C GLU A 219 -14.27 -7.28 -12.50
N GLY A 220 -15.17 -7.50 -11.54
CA GLY A 220 -15.65 -8.85 -11.18
C GLY A 220 -15.13 -9.42 -9.87
N ALA A 221 -14.06 -8.89 -9.27
CA ALA A 221 -13.64 -9.20 -7.90
C ALA A 221 -14.13 -8.12 -6.92
N ASN A 222 -15.44 -7.90 -6.82
CA ASN A 222 -16.07 -6.90 -5.95
C ASN A 222 -15.52 -5.46 -6.13
N ASN A 223 -15.12 -5.10 -7.35
CA ASN A 223 -14.47 -3.82 -7.67
C ASN A 223 -13.17 -3.55 -6.88
N THR A 224 -12.49 -4.59 -6.44
CA THR A 224 -11.20 -4.49 -5.76
C THR A 224 -10.06 -4.35 -6.75
N GLN A 225 -9.04 -3.59 -6.38
CA GLN A 225 -7.77 -3.52 -7.11
C GLN A 225 -6.86 -4.62 -6.57
N ILE A 226 -6.19 -5.36 -7.45
CA ILE A 226 -5.30 -6.45 -7.07
C ILE A 226 -3.85 -6.11 -7.45
N GLY A 227 -2.94 -6.36 -6.53
CA GLY A 227 -1.50 -6.22 -6.70
C GLY A 227 -0.74 -7.41 -6.13
N PHE A 228 0.60 -7.31 -6.08
CA PHE A 228 1.50 -8.38 -5.67
C PHE A 228 2.37 -7.97 -4.49
N SER A 229 1.75 -7.53 -3.39
CA SER A 229 2.49 -7.27 -2.15
C SER A 229 2.44 -8.50 -1.24
N ASN A 230 3.60 -9.14 -1.02
CA ASN A 230 3.70 -10.40 -0.25
C ASN A 230 2.79 -11.55 -0.75
N GLY A 231 2.67 -11.70 -2.05
CA GLY A 231 1.71 -12.58 -2.72
C GLY A 231 0.65 -11.75 -3.46
N ILE A 232 -0.47 -12.36 -3.83
CA ILE A 232 -1.57 -11.62 -4.43
C ILE A 232 -2.32 -10.85 -3.35
N ALA A 233 -2.43 -9.56 -3.55
CA ALA A 233 -3.04 -8.63 -2.63
C ALA A 233 -4.29 -7.96 -3.21
N VAL A 234 -5.28 -7.69 -2.38
CA VAL A 234 -6.26 -6.64 -2.65
C VAL A 234 -5.63 -5.32 -2.24
N VAL A 235 -5.37 -4.43 -3.21
CA VAL A 235 -4.63 -3.18 -2.98
C VAL A 235 -5.51 -1.94 -2.98
N GLY A 236 -6.81 -2.07 -3.19
CA GLY A 236 -7.74 -0.95 -3.12
C GLY A 236 -9.17 -1.34 -3.44
N VAL A 237 -10.09 -0.40 -3.23
CA VAL A 237 -11.52 -0.53 -3.48
C VAL A 237 -11.99 0.69 -4.26
N LYS A 238 -12.91 0.50 -5.20
CA LYS A 238 -13.53 1.61 -5.93
C LYS A 238 -14.26 2.55 -4.96
N ASP A 239 -14.16 3.84 -5.21
CA ASP A 239 -14.87 4.85 -4.43
C ASP A 239 -16.38 4.58 -4.35
N GLY A 240 -16.95 4.79 -3.16
CA GLY A 240 -18.38 4.58 -2.89
C GLY A 240 -18.79 3.14 -2.58
N ILE A 241 -17.87 2.16 -2.63
CA ILE A 241 -18.13 0.80 -2.15
C ILE A 241 -18.14 0.81 -0.63
N THR A 242 -19.20 0.26 -0.04
CA THR A 242 -19.41 0.23 1.41
C THR A 242 -19.17 -1.15 2.02
N GLU A 243 -19.22 -2.20 1.23
CA GLU A 243 -19.03 -3.58 1.68
C GLU A 243 -17.99 -4.25 0.78
N VAL A 244 -16.97 -4.82 1.39
CA VAL A 244 -15.91 -5.54 0.69
C VAL A 244 -15.80 -6.94 1.26
N LYS A 245 -15.86 -7.92 0.37
CA LYS A 245 -15.59 -9.32 0.69
C LYS A 245 -14.33 -9.75 -0.06
N ILE A 246 -13.27 -9.99 0.70
CA ILE A 246 -12.01 -10.47 0.13
C ILE A 246 -12.19 -11.92 -0.33
N PRO A 247 -12.09 -12.23 -1.63
CA PRO A 247 -12.22 -13.60 -2.10
C PRO A 247 -11.01 -14.45 -1.66
N GLU A 248 -11.18 -15.77 -1.61
CA GLU A 248 -10.07 -16.68 -1.33
C GLU A 248 -9.05 -16.71 -2.46
N LYS A 249 -9.54 -16.61 -3.68
CA LYS A 249 -8.75 -16.69 -4.91
C LYS A 249 -9.21 -15.66 -5.91
N PHE A 250 -8.27 -15.23 -6.70
CA PHE A 250 -8.54 -14.62 -7.99
C PHE A 250 -8.07 -15.57 -9.08
N ASN A 251 -9.02 -16.08 -9.87
CA ASN A 251 -8.84 -17.26 -10.72
C ASN A 251 -8.27 -18.42 -9.87
N ASP A 252 -7.15 -19.01 -10.20
CA ASP A 252 -6.55 -20.09 -9.43
C ASP A 252 -5.52 -19.61 -8.39
N LEU A 253 -5.26 -18.32 -8.33
CA LEU A 253 -4.25 -17.73 -7.46
C LEU A 253 -4.84 -17.32 -6.10
N ASP A 254 -4.21 -17.74 -5.00
CA ASP A 254 -4.65 -17.40 -3.65
C ASP A 254 -4.44 -15.91 -3.35
N ILE A 255 -5.48 -15.24 -2.82
CA ILE A 255 -5.36 -13.88 -2.30
C ILE A 255 -4.92 -13.96 -0.84
N VAL A 256 -3.71 -13.52 -0.57
CA VAL A 256 -3.05 -13.69 0.73
C VAL A 256 -2.80 -12.37 1.47
N SER A 257 -3.01 -11.24 0.81
CA SER A 257 -2.69 -9.93 1.40
C SER A 257 -3.79 -8.89 1.15
N VAL A 258 -3.91 -7.95 2.07
CA VAL A 258 -4.78 -6.77 1.99
C VAL A 258 -3.96 -5.53 2.29
N SER A 259 -3.93 -4.58 1.35
CA SER A 259 -3.25 -3.30 1.50
C SER A 259 -4.05 -2.32 2.37
N SER A 260 -3.36 -1.37 2.98
CA SER A 260 -3.94 -0.28 3.76
C SER A 260 -4.93 0.59 2.97
N ASP A 261 -4.78 0.71 1.65
CA ASP A 261 -5.65 1.55 0.81
C ASP A 261 -7.10 1.07 0.72
N ILE A 262 -7.40 -0.15 1.18
CA ILE A 262 -8.77 -0.64 1.32
C ILE A 262 -9.55 0.11 2.42
N PHE A 263 -8.85 0.65 3.42
CA PHE A 263 -9.42 1.38 4.55
C PHE A 263 -9.73 2.83 4.17
N ASN A 264 -10.76 3.03 3.36
CA ASN A 264 -11.22 4.36 2.93
C ASN A 264 -12.44 4.84 3.74
N SER A 265 -12.82 6.10 3.54
CA SER A 265 -13.89 6.77 4.30
C SER A 265 -15.31 6.25 4.02
N THR A 266 -15.53 5.43 2.99
CA THR A 266 -16.85 4.89 2.62
C THR A 266 -17.06 3.45 3.05
N LEU A 267 -15.99 2.71 3.37
CA LEU A 267 -16.04 1.31 3.77
C LEU A 267 -16.80 1.15 5.10
N LYS A 268 -17.82 0.28 5.13
CA LYS A 268 -18.60 -0.06 6.33
C LYS A 268 -18.33 -1.48 6.83
N THR A 269 -18.18 -2.41 5.93
CA THR A 269 -17.99 -3.83 6.28
C THR A 269 -16.84 -4.43 5.47
N LEU A 270 -15.96 -5.16 6.14
CA LEU A 270 -14.86 -5.90 5.52
C LEU A 270 -14.92 -7.38 5.92
N ASP A 271 -15.14 -8.25 4.93
CA ASP A 271 -15.07 -9.70 5.11
C ASP A 271 -13.70 -10.22 4.65
N ILE A 272 -12.95 -10.83 5.56
CA ILE A 272 -11.60 -11.35 5.34
C ILE A 272 -11.66 -12.86 5.16
N SER A 273 -11.20 -13.36 4.02
CA SER A 273 -11.19 -14.79 3.71
C SER A 273 -10.13 -15.56 4.52
N LYS A 274 -10.26 -16.89 4.55
CA LYS A 274 -9.31 -17.77 5.27
C LYS A 274 -7.89 -17.77 4.71
N ARG A 275 -7.71 -17.30 3.46
CA ARG A 275 -6.40 -17.29 2.79
C ARG A 275 -5.55 -16.08 3.11
N VAL A 276 -6.14 -15.00 3.62
CA VAL A 276 -5.41 -13.77 3.96
C VAL A 276 -4.52 -14.02 5.17
N THR A 277 -3.22 -13.82 4.99
CA THR A 277 -2.19 -13.97 6.02
C THR A 277 -1.47 -12.66 6.33
N HIS A 278 -1.72 -11.62 5.54
CA HIS A 278 -1.14 -10.29 5.75
C HIS A 278 -2.20 -9.20 5.55
N ILE A 279 -2.30 -8.27 6.49
CA ILE A 279 -3.14 -7.07 6.41
C ILE A 279 -2.28 -5.87 6.80
N ASP A 280 -2.19 -4.88 5.91
CA ASP A 280 -1.57 -3.61 6.25
C ASP A 280 -2.62 -2.68 6.88
N THR A 281 -2.42 -2.33 8.13
CA THR A 281 -3.35 -1.52 8.93
C THR A 281 -2.93 -0.05 9.05
N GLN A 282 -1.92 0.42 8.32
CA GLN A 282 -1.39 1.78 8.44
C GLN A 282 -2.44 2.89 8.21
N LEU A 283 -3.43 2.66 7.36
CA LEU A 283 -4.46 3.65 7.03
C LEU A 283 -5.84 3.32 7.65
N VAL A 284 -5.90 2.44 8.64
CA VAL A 284 -7.17 2.07 9.32
C VAL A 284 -7.91 3.29 9.86
N SER A 285 -7.20 4.31 10.35
CA SER A 285 -7.78 5.58 10.81
C SER A 285 -8.58 6.35 9.73
N ASN A 286 -8.35 6.07 8.44
CA ASN A 286 -9.12 6.66 7.34
C ASN A 286 -10.51 6.03 7.17
N ALA A 287 -10.73 4.84 7.73
CA ALA A 287 -11.99 4.11 7.62
C ALA A 287 -13.04 4.60 8.63
N VAL A 288 -13.33 5.89 8.59
CA VAL A 288 -14.24 6.57 9.55
C VAL A 288 -15.69 6.06 9.50
N SER A 289 -16.09 5.34 8.44
CA SER A 289 -17.42 4.73 8.30
C SER A 289 -17.45 3.24 8.65
N LEU A 290 -16.30 2.65 9.00
CA LEU A 290 -16.18 1.20 9.25
C LEU A 290 -16.95 0.81 10.51
N GLN A 291 -17.84 -0.16 10.36
CA GLN A 291 -18.72 -0.66 11.42
C GLN A 291 -18.32 -2.05 11.89
N GLU A 292 -17.83 -2.89 10.97
CA GLU A 292 -17.60 -4.30 11.27
C GLU A 292 -16.50 -4.88 10.37
N ILE A 293 -15.64 -5.72 10.97
CA ILE A 293 -14.70 -6.59 10.26
C ILE A 293 -15.03 -8.03 10.63
N ARG A 294 -15.28 -8.88 9.63
CA ARG A 294 -15.50 -10.32 9.80
C ARG A 294 -14.31 -11.08 9.25
N VAL A 295 -13.85 -12.06 10.01
CA VAL A 295 -12.76 -12.95 9.60
C VAL A 295 -13.30 -14.37 9.52
N ALA A 296 -13.02 -15.07 8.42
CA ALA A 296 -13.38 -16.47 8.28
C ALA A 296 -12.77 -17.30 9.42
N GLU A 297 -13.56 -18.22 10.01
CA GLU A 297 -13.16 -19.03 11.18
C GLU A 297 -11.86 -19.81 10.93
N GLU A 298 -11.69 -20.32 9.71
CA GLU A 298 -10.51 -21.08 9.29
C GLU A 298 -9.28 -20.20 8.98
N ASN A 299 -9.37 -18.88 9.10
CA ASN A 299 -8.20 -18.01 8.93
C ASN A 299 -7.15 -18.32 10.00
N THR A 300 -5.88 -18.46 9.59
CA THR A 300 -4.79 -18.87 10.48
C THR A 300 -4.00 -17.71 11.07
N ALA A 301 -4.17 -16.50 10.55
CA ALA A 301 -3.41 -15.31 10.96
C ALA A 301 -4.23 -14.34 11.80
N TYR A 302 -5.54 -14.26 11.54
CA TYR A 302 -6.44 -13.27 12.13
C TYR A 302 -7.70 -13.90 12.70
N ALA A 303 -8.36 -13.17 13.59
CA ALA A 303 -9.69 -13.46 14.12
C ALA A 303 -10.50 -12.16 14.24
N SER A 304 -11.81 -12.27 14.28
CA SER A 304 -12.67 -11.18 14.69
C SER A 304 -13.52 -11.57 15.91
N VAL A 305 -13.62 -10.66 16.86
CA VAL A 305 -14.50 -10.77 18.03
C VAL A 305 -15.42 -9.56 18.00
N ASP A 306 -16.72 -9.82 17.93
CA ASP A 306 -17.75 -8.77 17.82
C ASP A 306 -17.43 -7.72 16.75
N GLY A 307 -16.91 -8.14 15.58
CA GLY A 307 -16.58 -7.24 14.47
C GLY A 307 -15.30 -6.42 14.63
N VAL A 308 -14.50 -6.69 15.66
CA VAL A 308 -13.18 -6.09 15.91
C VAL A 308 -12.09 -7.03 15.40
N LEU A 309 -11.10 -6.52 14.70
CA LEU A 309 -10.00 -7.30 14.12
C LEU A 309 -8.87 -7.52 15.13
N PHE A 310 -8.47 -8.77 15.28
CA PHE A 310 -7.36 -9.21 16.13
C PHE A 310 -6.36 -10.06 15.36
N THR A 311 -5.17 -10.23 15.95
CA THR A 311 -4.32 -11.40 15.67
C THR A 311 -5.07 -12.69 16.00
N LYS A 312 -4.72 -13.82 15.37
CA LYS A 312 -5.43 -15.11 15.56
C LYS A 312 -5.50 -15.56 17.00
N ASP A 313 -4.47 -15.30 17.78
CA ASP A 313 -4.35 -15.65 19.20
C ASP A 313 -5.02 -14.62 20.15
N LEU A 314 -5.74 -13.64 19.59
CA LEU A 314 -6.42 -12.54 20.28
C LEU A 314 -5.51 -11.63 21.13
N LYS A 315 -4.19 -11.74 20.96
CA LYS A 315 -3.24 -10.97 21.79
C LYS A 315 -3.15 -9.50 21.44
N GLU A 316 -3.42 -9.15 20.18
CA GLU A 316 -3.34 -7.76 19.71
C GLU A 316 -4.61 -7.35 18.97
N ILE A 317 -5.17 -6.19 19.33
CA ILE A 317 -6.19 -5.50 18.52
C ILE A 317 -5.48 -4.80 17.38
N LEU A 318 -5.89 -5.13 16.15
CA LEU A 318 -5.36 -4.53 14.92
C LEU A 318 -6.26 -3.41 14.39
N CYS A 319 -7.59 -3.53 14.57
CA CYS A 319 -8.55 -2.50 14.20
C CYS A 319 -9.84 -2.63 15.01
N TYR A 320 -10.19 -1.56 15.70
CA TYR A 320 -11.52 -1.34 16.27
C TYR A 320 -12.29 -0.39 15.33
N PRO A 321 -13.38 -0.83 14.68
CA PRO A 321 -14.07 0.01 13.70
C PRO A 321 -14.66 1.28 14.31
N ALA A 322 -14.37 2.44 13.70
CA ALA A 322 -14.71 3.76 14.25
C ALA A 322 -16.21 4.08 14.27
N ALA A 323 -16.99 3.49 13.34
CA ALA A 323 -18.42 3.73 13.20
C ALA A 323 -19.31 2.60 13.77
N ARG A 324 -18.80 1.80 14.70
CA ARG A 324 -19.62 0.83 15.42
C ARG A 324 -20.77 1.51 16.13
N THR A 325 -21.89 0.79 16.24
CA THR A 325 -23.11 1.28 16.91
C THR A 325 -23.25 0.82 18.34
N ASP A 326 -22.45 -0.19 18.75
CA ASP A 326 -22.49 -0.73 20.09
C ASP A 326 -21.92 0.25 21.11
N GLU A 327 -22.60 0.39 22.24
CA GLU A 327 -22.21 1.30 23.30
C GLU A 327 -21.21 0.66 24.28
N SER A 328 -21.01 -0.67 24.19
CA SER A 328 -20.07 -1.42 25.04
C SER A 328 -19.27 -2.44 24.25
N PHE A 329 -18.08 -2.75 24.75
CA PHE A 329 -17.20 -3.78 24.21
C PHE A 329 -16.52 -4.56 25.32
N THR A 330 -16.35 -5.89 25.14
CA THR A 330 -15.61 -6.72 26.08
C THR A 330 -14.25 -7.10 25.47
N LEU A 331 -13.18 -6.61 26.08
CA LEU A 331 -11.81 -6.93 25.71
C LEU A 331 -11.49 -8.38 26.13
N PRO A 332 -11.11 -9.28 25.23
CA PRO A 332 -10.77 -10.66 25.56
C PRO A 332 -9.63 -10.78 26.58
N LYS A 333 -9.66 -11.83 27.37
CA LYS A 333 -8.63 -12.07 28.40
C LYS A 333 -7.23 -12.32 27.83
N GLU A 334 -7.15 -12.79 26.59
CA GLU A 334 -5.90 -13.03 25.86
C GLU A 334 -5.21 -11.74 25.42
N THR A 335 -5.94 -10.61 25.35
CA THR A 335 -5.40 -9.36 24.78
C THR A 335 -4.30 -8.76 25.66
N GLU A 336 -3.14 -8.59 25.07
CA GLU A 336 -1.93 -8.05 25.70
C GLU A 336 -1.49 -6.71 25.11
N LYS A 337 -2.07 -6.31 23.92
CA LYS A 337 -1.65 -5.10 23.20
C LYS A 337 -2.78 -4.45 22.40
N TYR A 338 -2.83 -3.12 22.45
CA TYR A 338 -3.61 -2.25 21.58
C TYR A 338 -2.98 -0.85 21.58
N ASP A 339 -3.30 0.00 20.61
CA ASP A 339 -2.90 1.40 20.63
C ASP A 339 -3.85 2.21 21.53
N GLU A 340 -3.33 2.75 22.63
CA GLU A 340 -4.12 3.45 23.67
C GLU A 340 -4.76 4.74 23.14
N LYS A 341 -4.22 5.33 22.07
CA LYS A 341 -4.69 6.60 21.53
C LYS A 341 -5.62 6.44 20.33
N GLU A 342 -5.37 5.42 19.50
CA GLU A 342 -6.01 5.29 18.19
C GLU A 342 -7.01 4.12 18.12
N THR A 343 -6.93 3.14 19.02
CA THR A 343 -7.81 1.95 18.93
C THR A 343 -9.28 2.28 19.21
N PHE A 344 -9.60 2.92 20.33
CA PHE A 344 -10.98 3.12 20.78
C PHE A 344 -11.51 4.53 20.51
N VAL A 345 -11.49 4.95 19.24
CA VAL A 345 -11.96 6.28 18.80
C VAL A 345 -13.44 6.31 18.36
N CYS A 346 -14.21 5.27 18.66
CA CYS A 346 -15.62 5.16 18.28
C CYS A 346 -16.50 6.10 19.12
N GLU A 347 -17.19 7.05 18.47
CA GLU A 347 -18.05 8.06 19.10
C GLU A 347 -19.28 7.48 19.83
N LYS A 348 -19.59 6.19 19.67
CA LYS A 348 -20.72 5.52 20.34
C LYS A 348 -20.31 4.71 21.56
N LEU A 349 -19.03 4.39 21.68
CA LEU A 349 -18.52 3.53 22.74
C LEU A 349 -18.52 4.27 24.09
N LYS A 350 -19.28 3.74 25.05
CA LYS A 350 -19.42 4.28 26.41
C LYS A 350 -18.65 3.45 27.45
N ASP A 351 -18.62 2.13 27.28
CA ASP A 351 -18.06 1.22 28.27
C ASP A 351 -17.18 0.15 27.62
N ILE A 352 -16.01 -0.07 28.20
CA ILE A 352 -15.12 -1.18 27.86
C ILE A 352 -14.96 -2.06 29.10
N HIS A 353 -15.32 -3.33 28.97
CA HIS A 353 -15.11 -4.34 29.98
C HIS A 353 -13.89 -5.18 29.63
N VAL A 354 -13.08 -5.53 30.61
CA VAL A 354 -11.97 -6.47 30.43
C VAL A 354 -12.37 -7.80 31.00
N GLU A 355 -12.30 -8.85 30.18
CA GLU A 355 -12.66 -10.22 30.59
C GLU A 355 -11.80 -10.68 31.78
N GLU A 356 -12.43 -11.38 32.71
CA GLU A 356 -11.75 -11.92 33.89
C GLU A 356 -10.60 -12.84 33.50
N GLY A 357 -9.47 -12.71 34.16
CA GLY A 357 -8.26 -13.48 33.87
C GLY A 357 -7.28 -12.78 32.90
N ASN A 358 -7.60 -11.61 32.34
CA ASN A 358 -6.63 -10.86 31.57
C ASN A 358 -5.39 -10.54 32.44
N SER A 359 -4.19 -10.74 31.85
CA SER A 359 -2.91 -10.60 32.56
C SER A 359 -2.34 -9.19 32.58
N LYS A 360 -2.81 -8.31 31.67
CA LYS A 360 -2.26 -6.96 31.43
C LYS A 360 -3.21 -5.86 31.87
N TYR A 361 -4.50 -6.08 31.64
CA TYR A 361 -5.53 -5.06 31.78
C TYR A 361 -6.58 -5.45 32.80
N SER A 362 -7.26 -4.44 33.29
CA SER A 362 -8.47 -4.57 34.10
C SER A 362 -9.44 -3.46 33.71
N SER A 363 -10.71 -3.57 34.03
CA SER A 363 -11.67 -2.49 33.84
C SER A 363 -12.27 -2.04 35.17
N TYR A 364 -12.65 -0.77 35.21
CA TYR A 364 -13.44 -0.18 36.28
C TYR A 364 -14.25 0.96 35.70
N ASP A 365 -15.53 1.02 36.04
CA ASP A 365 -16.48 2.01 35.51
C ASP A 365 -16.41 2.17 33.99
N GLY A 366 -16.29 1.07 33.25
CA GLY A 366 -16.24 1.06 31.76
C GLY A 366 -14.97 1.63 31.14
N CYS A 367 -13.92 1.92 31.92
CA CYS A 367 -12.61 2.36 31.45
C CYS A 367 -11.58 1.25 31.60
N ILE A 368 -10.52 1.28 30.77
CA ILE A 368 -9.40 0.33 30.85
C ILE A 368 -8.30 0.89 31.71
N TYR A 369 -7.78 0.06 32.58
CA TYR A 369 -6.64 0.32 33.46
C TYR A 369 -5.56 -0.75 33.24
N ASN A 370 -4.33 -0.48 33.71
CA ASN A 370 -3.37 -1.55 33.92
C ASN A 370 -3.94 -2.59 34.92
N LYS A 371 -3.33 -3.77 35.00
CA LYS A 371 -3.83 -4.88 35.83
C LYS A 371 -4.11 -4.48 37.28
N GLU A 372 -3.23 -3.70 37.87
CA GLU A 372 -3.26 -3.27 39.28
C GLU A 372 -4.21 -2.10 39.54
N LYS A 373 -4.83 -1.54 38.49
CA LYS A 373 -5.66 -0.32 38.56
C LYS A 373 -4.93 0.90 39.13
N THR A 374 -3.63 1.01 38.86
CA THR A 374 -2.81 2.15 39.26
C THR A 374 -2.68 3.19 38.16
N LEU A 375 -2.94 2.81 36.91
CA LEU A 375 -2.85 3.68 35.74
C LEU A 375 -4.11 3.54 34.89
N LEU A 376 -4.77 4.67 34.62
CA LEU A 376 -5.87 4.77 33.67
C LEU A 376 -5.29 4.83 32.24
N LEU A 377 -5.64 3.87 31.40
CA LEU A 377 -5.09 3.73 30.04
C LEU A 377 -6.06 4.27 28.99
N THR A 378 -7.33 3.90 29.07
CA THR A 378 -8.32 4.28 28.05
C THR A 378 -9.66 4.63 28.66
N ILE A 379 -10.19 5.78 28.27
CA ILE A 379 -11.56 6.21 28.51
C ILE A 379 -12.29 6.14 27.16
N PRO A 380 -13.44 5.44 27.05
CA PRO A 380 -14.24 5.39 25.82
C PRO A 380 -14.67 6.79 25.35
N GLU A 381 -14.76 6.99 24.03
CA GLU A 381 -14.98 8.32 23.43
C GLU A 381 -16.34 8.94 23.82
N ALA A 382 -17.39 8.12 23.94
CA ALA A 382 -18.73 8.61 24.31
C ALA A 382 -18.97 8.71 25.81
N LYS A 383 -17.97 8.38 26.66
CA LYS A 383 -18.12 8.47 28.11
C LYS A 383 -18.05 9.90 28.60
N THR A 384 -19.06 10.33 29.37
CA THR A 384 -19.17 11.70 29.91
C THR A 384 -18.94 11.81 31.40
N GLU A 385 -19.10 10.71 32.13
CA GLU A 385 -18.85 10.63 33.57
C GLU A 385 -17.91 9.47 33.85
N VAL A 386 -16.90 9.65 34.69
CA VAL A 386 -15.88 8.66 35.03
C VAL A 386 -15.71 8.56 36.53
N LYS A 387 -15.78 7.32 37.06
CA LYS A 387 -15.31 6.99 38.40
C LYS A 387 -13.89 6.46 38.34
N VAL A 388 -13.03 6.99 39.18
CA VAL A 388 -11.63 6.60 39.25
C VAL A 388 -11.36 5.92 40.60
N PRO A 389 -10.89 4.62 40.58
CA PRO A 389 -10.64 3.90 41.85
C PRO A 389 -9.48 4.50 42.62
N GLY A 390 -9.53 4.36 43.95
CA GLY A 390 -8.57 4.98 44.88
C GLY A 390 -7.11 4.52 44.75
N THR A 391 -6.85 3.51 43.92
CA THR A 391 -5.50 2.99 43.63
C THR A 391 -4.77 3.76 42.51
N VAL A 392 -5.47 4.63 41.76
CA VAL A 392 -4.91 5.31 40.59
C VAL A 392 -3.96 6.42 41.00
N VAL A 393 -2.86 6.53 40.28
CA VAL A 393 -1.95 7.66 40.30
C VAL A 393 -2.32 8.60 39.15
N LEU A 394 -2.81 9.80 39.46
CA LEU A 394 -3.16 10.80 38.46
C LEU A 394 -1.97 11.71 38.18
N ASP A 395 -1.82 12.06 36.90
CA ASP A 395 -0.89 13.09 36.45
C ASP A 395 -1.63 14.16 35.61
N ASN A 396 -0.90 15.17 35.17
CA ASN A 396 -1.46 16.28 34.38
C ASN A 396 -1.87 15.88 32.95
N THR A 397 -1.64 14.66 32.52
CA THR A 397 -1.96 14.14 31.18
C THR A 397 -3.15 13.18 31.17
N THR A 398 -3.54 12.63 32.32
CA THR A 398 -4.53 11.55 32.47
C THR A 398 -5.86 11.82 31.76
N PHE A 399 -6.30 13.09 31.69
CA PHE A 399 -7.56 13.48 31.04
C PHE A 399 -7.39 14.45 29.86
N ASN A 400 -6.15 14.78 29.45
CA ASN A 400 -5.88 15.85 28.47
C ASN A 400 -6.49 15.66 27.08
N SER A 401 -6.78 14.44 26.66
CA SER A 401 -7.34 14.16 25.34
C SER A 401 -8.86 13.98 25.33
N ARG A 402 -9.54 14.17 26.45
CA ARG A 402 -10.97 13.83 26.61
C ARG A 402 -11.84 15.07 26.87
N SER A 403 -12.32 15.69 25.77
CA SER A 403 -13.17 16.88 25.83
C SER A 403 -14.64 16.60 26.23
N ASN A 404 -15.07 15.34 26.22
CA ASN A 404 -16.46 14.96 26.46
C ASN A 404 -16.78 14.71 27.95
N ILE A 405 -15.77 14.63 28.81
CA ILE A 405 -15.95 14.36 30.23
C ILE A 405 -16.53 15.61 30.93
N THR A 406 -17.67 15.44 31.55
CA THR A 406 -18.38 16.48 32.30
C THR A 406 -18.29 16.28 33.81
N LYS A 407 -18.00 15.05 34.27
CA LYS A 407 -17.89 14.71 35.70
C LYS A 407 -16.81 13.66 35.94
N ILE A 408 -16.00 13.87 36.94
CA ILE A 408 -15.03 12.91 37.47
C ILE A 408 -15.32 12.70 38.94
N GLU A 409 -15.54 11.45 39.33
CA GLU A 409 -15.70 11.04 40.72
C GLU A 409 -14.43 10.28 41.15
N LEU A 410 -13.71 10.81 42.15
CA LEU A 410 -12.48 10.22 42.67
C LEU A 410 -12.78 9.47 43.97
N GLU A 411 -12.37 8.19 44.04
CA GLU A 411 -12.47 7.44 45.29
C GLU A 411 -11.34 7.82 46.30
N GLU A 412 -11.53 7.49 47.57
CA GLU A 412 -10.49 7.67 48.57
C GLU A 412 -9.23 6.85 48.23
N GLY A 413 -8.05 7.44 48.48
CA GLY A 413 -6.75 6.80 48.25
C GLY A 413 -6.01 7.22 46.98
N ILE A 414 -6.63 8.07 46.14
CA ILE A 414 -5.97 8.60 44.94
C ILE A 414 -4.74 9.41 45.33
N THR A 415 -3.63 9.17 44.61
CA THR A 415 -2.42 9.94 44.68
C THR A 415 -2.21 10.75 43.39
N THR A 416 -1.60 11.93 43.54
CA THR A 416 -1.26 12.78 42.38
C THR A 416 0.25 12.98 42.31
N VAL A 417 0.76 12.88 41.06
CA VAL A 417 2.13 13.30 40.76
C VAL A 417 2.04 14.62 40.01
N MET A 418 2.65 15.67 40.58
CA MET A 418 2.72 17.01 39.98
C MET A 418 3.94 17.15 39.09
#